data_8d674abdf8128f710540f8c848f5bfce
#
_entry.id   8d674abdf8128f710540f8c848f5bfce
#
_cell.length_a   1.000
_cell.length_b   1.000
_cell.length_c   1.000
_cell.angle_alpha   90.00
_cell.angle_beta   90.00
_cell.angle_gamma   90.00
#
_symmetry.space_group_name_H-M   'P 1'
#
loop_
_entity.id
_entity.type
_entity.pdbx_description
1 polymer ?
#
loop_
_entity_poly.entity_id
_entity_poly.type
_entity_poly.pdbx_seq_one_letter_code
_entity_poly.pdbx_strand_id
1 'polypeptide(L)'
;MQDGKALQSGTSHFLGQNFAKAFDVQFTNREGKLDYVWATSWGVSTRLMGALIMAHSDNNGLVLPPKLAPIQVVMIPIYKGAEELAKITARLDEIAAGLKAKGISVKIDARDNVRSGFKFAEYELKGVPVRLAMGPRDLAGDTIEIVRRDTLAKETVSQEGIVDRIEKLLVDIQDGIYNKALKFREEMTTRVDTYDEFKRVLDEKGGFILAHWDGTPETEEQIKAETKATIRCIPVDAPEEDGVCIISGKPSKRRVLFARSY
;
A
#
# COMPACT_ATOMS: atom_id res chain seq x y z
N MET A 1 -2.30 -7.77 -4.62
CA MET A 1 -2.85 -6.74 -5.53
C MET A 1 -4.33 -7.00 -5.76
N GLN A 2 -5.09 -6.08 -6.31
CA GLN A 2 -6.56 -6.22 -6.48
C GLN A 2 -6.97 -7.34 -7.45
N ASP A 3 -6.06 -7.84 -8.26
CA ASP A 3 -6.26 -9.00 -9.13
C ASP A 3 -5.97 -10.35 -8.44
N GLY A 4 -5.72 -10.36 -7.15
CA GLY A 4 -5.41 -11.56 -6.36
C GLY A 4 -4.01 -12.14 -6.56
N LYS A 5 -3.14 -11.48 -7.36
CA LYS A 5 -1.77 -11.96 -7.55
C LYS A 5 -0.82 -11.42 -6.49
N ALA A 6 0.21 -12.20 -6.18
CA ALA A 6 1.30 -11.78 -5.31
C ALA A 6 2.29 -10.89 -6.04
N LEU A 7 2.89 -9.95 -5.32
CA LEU A 7 4.00 -9.13 -5.81
C LEU A 7 5.13 -9.15 -4.78
N GLN A 8 6.35 -9.40 -5.27
CA GLN A 8 7.55 -9.34 -4.44
C GLN A 8 7.83 -7.89 -4.03
N SER A 9 7.70 -7.59 -2.74
CA SER A 9 7.89 -6.24 -2.21
C SER A 9 9.35 -5.90 -1.92
N GLY A 10 10.16 -6.89 -1.57
CA GLY A 10 11.58 -6.73 -1.28
C GLY A 10 12.25 -8.07 -1.08
N THR A 11 13.55 -8.04 -0.92
CA THR A 11 14.37 -9.22 -0.68
C THR A 11 15.35 -8.94 0.46
N SER A 12 15.51 -9.91 1.36
CA SER A 12 16.56 -9.93 2.37
C SER A 12 17.28 -11.27 2.29
N HIS A 13 18.60 -11.22 2.10
CA HIS A 13 19.43 -12.41 1.98
C HIS A 13 20.41 -12.48 3.14
N PHE A 14 20.52 -13.65 3.76
CA PHE A 14 21.66 -14.03 4.55
C PHE A 14 22.62 -14.81 3.64
N LEU A 15 23.68 -14.14 3.17
CA LEU A 15 24.62 -14.69 2.20
C LEU A 15 25.71 -15.57 2.86
N GLY A 16 25.82 -15.51 4.18
CA GLY A 16 26.87 -16.21 4.91
C GLY A 16 28.25 -15.79 4.42
N GLN A 17 29.10 -16.76 4.17
CA GLN A 17 30.47 -16.58 3.63
C GLN A 17 30.57 -16.99 2.15
N ASN A 18 29.46 -17.29 1.46
CA ASN A 18 29.49 -17.86 0.12
C ASN A 18 30.23 -16.96 -0.88
N PHE A 19 29.84 -15.69 -0.98
CA PHE A 19 30.49 -14.73 -1.87
C PHE A 19 31.90 -14.35 -1.37
N ALA A 20 32.08 -14.25 -0.06
CA ALA A 20 33.39 -13.97 0.51
C ALA A 20 34.42 -15.02 0.11
N LYS A 21 34.04 -16.30 0.14
CA LYS A 21 34.92 -17.40 -0.32
C LYS A 21 35.14 -17.38 -1.83
N ALA A 22 34.08 -17.08 -2.61
CA ALA A 22 34.20 -17.02 -4.08
C ALA A 22 35.11 -15.88 -4.57
N PHE A 23 35.09 -14.74 -3.85
CA PHE A 23 35.86 -13.54 -4.18
C PHE A 23 37.10 -13.32 -3.32
N ASP A 24 37.43 -14.29 -2.44
CA ASP A 24 38.55 -14.23 -1.52
C ASP A 24 38.56 -12.97 -0.62
N VAL A 25 37.41 -12.59 -0.09
CA VAL A 25 37.26 -11.43 0.78
C VAL A 25 37.45 -11.83 2.22
N GLN A 26 38.62 -11.53 2.77
CA GLN A 26 39.06 -11.95 4.10
C GLN A 26 39.33 -10.76 5.01
N PHE A 27 39.33 -11.00 6.32
CA PHE A 27 39.72 -10.05 7.36
C PHE A 27 40.54 -10.77 8.44
N THR A 28 41.34 -9.99 9.15
CA THR A 28 42.07 -10.54 10.33
C THR A 28 41.11 -10.48 11.53
N ASN A 29 40.80 -11.65 12.11
CA ASN A 29 39.93 -11.75 13.27
C ASN A 29 40.65 -11.34 14.58
N ARG A 30 39.94 -11.36 15.70
CA ARG A 30 40.48 -10.96 17.01
C ARG A 30 41.63 -11.81 17.49
N GLU A 31 41.78 -13.02 16.95
CA GLU A 31 42.87 -13.96 17.26
C GLU A 31 44.10 -13.81 16.33
N GLY A 32 44.07 -12.80 15.45
CA GLY A 32 45.11 -12.54 14.45
C GLY A 32 45.11 -13.51 13.27
N LYS A 33 44.05 -14.29 13.05
CA LYS A 33 43.91 -15.23 11.93
C LYS A 33 43.06 -14.64 10.83
N LEU A 34 43.35 -15.02 9.58
CA LEU A 34 42.50 -14.70 8.44
C LEU A 34 41.20 -15.51 8.49
N ASP A 35 40.08 -14.86 8.29
CA ASP A 35 38.75 -15.45 8.21
C ASP A 35 37.93 -14.75 7.13
N TYR A 36 36.93 -15.43 6.54
CA TYR A 36 36.06 -14.87 5.53
C TYR A 36 34.95 -14.00 6.16
N VAL A 37 34.65 -12.90 5.52
CA VAL A 37 33.59 -12.01 5.99
C VAL A 37 32.20 -12.65 5.83
N TRP A 38 31.32 -12.36 6.79
CA TRP A 38 29.91 -12.68 6.72
C TRP A 38 29.18 -11.53 6.04
N ALA A 39 28.26 -11.84 5.16
CA ALA A 39 27.53 -10.84 4.40
C ALA A 39 26.01 -11.06 4.44
N THR A 40 25.29 -9.96 4.45
CA THR A 40 23.84 -9.90 4.19
C THR A 40 23.58 -8.94 3.04
N SER A 41 22.50 -9.15 2.32
CA SER A 41 22.07 -8.25 1.25
C SER A 41 20.56 -8.09 1.31
N TRP A 42 20.09 -6.88 1.11
CA TRP A 42 18.67 -6.60 1.01
C TRP A 42 18.43 -5.46 0.04
N GLY A 43 17.28 -5.49 -0.60
CA GLY A 43 16.95 -4.53 -1.63
C GLY A 43 15.47 -4.36 -1.82
N VAL A 44 15.11 -3.15 -2.25
CA VAL A 44 13.77 -2.72 -2.65
C VAL A 44 13.91 -1.99 -3.98
N SER A 45 12.97 -2.19 -4.88
CA SER A 45 12.97 -1.52 -6.18
C SER A 45 11.76 -0.62 -6.37
N THR A 46 11.78 0.19 -7.43
CA THR A 46 10.65 1.03 -7.87
C THR A 46 9.38 0.24 -8.20
N ARG A 47 9.44 -1.10 -8.23
CA ARG A 47 8.26 -1.97 -8.32
C ARG A 47 7.22 -1.66 -7.23
N LEU A 48 7.63 -1.16 -6.07
CA LEU A 48 6.70 -0.77 -5.00
C LEU A 48 5.77 0.37 -5.40
N MET A 49 6.14 1.23 -6.34
CA MET A 49 5.23 2.26 -6.90
C MET A 49 4.08 1.58 -7.67
N GLY A 50 4.41 0.58 -8.50
CA GLY A 50 3.40 -0.23 -9.17
C GLY A 50 2.52 -1.00 -8.18
N ALA A 51 3.11 -1.57 -7.12
CA ALA A 51 2.37 -2.24 -6.05
C ALA A 51 1.36 -1.32 -5.37
N LEU A 52 1.75 -0.08 -5.05
CA LEU A 52 0.86 0.93 -4.46
C LEU A 52 -0.33 1.21 -5.36
N ILE A 53 -0.07 1.42 -6.66
CA ILE A 53 -1.12 1.68 -7.66
C ILE A 53 -2.07 0.48 -7.76
N MET A 54 -1.53 -0.72 -7.97
CA MET A 54 -2.32 -1.94 -8.15
C MET A 54 -3.06 -2.41 -6.89
N ALA A 55 -2.61 -1.99 -5.70
CA ALA A 55 -3.27 -2.34 -4.45
C ALA A 55 -4.41 -1.40 -4.07
N HIS A 56 -4.33 -0.11 -4.38
CA HIS A 56 -5.21 0.90 -3.79
C HIS A 56 -5.96 1.75 -4.81
N SER A 57 -5.44 1.94 -6.04
CA SER A 57 -6.03 2.84 -7.03
C SER A 57 -7.35 2.30 -7.60
N ASP A 58 -8.14 3.19 -8.18
CA ASP A 58 -9.42 2.90 -8.82
C ASP A 58 -9.48 3.48 -10.25
N ASN A 59 -10.63 3.42 -10.89
CA ASN A 59 -10.83 3.92 -12.25
C ASN A 59 -10.74 5.46 -12.36
N ASN A 60 -10.80 6.18 -11.24
CA ASN A 60 -10.67 7.65 -11.20
C ASN A 60 -9.22 8.10 -11.02
N GLY A 61 -8.29 7.19 -10.71
CA GLY A 61 -6.87 7.49 -10.56
C GLY A 61 -6.24 6.91 -9.31
N LEU A 62 -5.16 7.54 -8.85
CA LEU A 62 -4.44 7.11 -7.65
C LEU A 62 -5.31 7.26 -6.38
N VAL A 63 -5.12 6.33 -5.45
CA VAL A 63 -5.59 6.45 -4.04
C VAL A 63 -4.35 6.32 -3.17
N LEU A 64 -3.83 7.46 -2.72
CA LEU A 64 -2.58 7.47 -1.95
C LEU A 64 -2.86 7.42 -0.44
N PRO A 65 -2.21 6.49 0.28
CA PRO A 65 -2.18 6.56 1.74
C PRO A 65 -1.59 7.90 2.19
N PRO A 66 -2.21 8.59 3.15
CA PRO A 66 -1.74 9.91 3.62
C PRO A 66 -0.25 9.97 3.96
N LYS A 67 0.32 8.91 4.55
CA LYS A 67 1.76 8.85 4.90
C LYS A 67 2.70 8.83 3.68
N LEU A 68 2.19 8.53 2.48
CA LEU A 68 2.96 8.48 1.24
C LEU A 68 2.60 9.63 0.27
N ALA A 69 1.51 10.34 0.53
CA ALA A 69 1.02 11.40 -0.34
C ALA A 69 1.93 12.64 -0.27
N PRO A 70 2.53 13.10 -1.40
CA PRO A 70 3.32 14.33 -1.41
C PRO A 70 2.50 15.58 -1.07
N ILE A 71 1.21 15.56 -1.42
CA ILE A 71 0.20 16.55 -1.04
C ILE A 71 -0.88 15.79 -0.31
N GLN A 72 -1.05 16.04 0.99
CA GLN A 72 -2.07 15.40 1.81
C GLN A 72 -3.42 16.10 1.70
N VAL A 73 -3.38 17.43 1.59
CA VAL A 73 -4.57 18.28 1.49
C VAL A 73 -4.39 19.26 0.34
N VAL A 74 -5.35 19.28 -0.60
CA VAL A 74 -5.45 20.34 -1.59
C VAL A 74 -6.63 21.24 -1.25
N MET A 75 -6.45 22.56 -1.35
CA MET A 75 -7.48 23.56 -1.14
C MET A 75 -7.76 24.31 -2.43
N ILE A 76 -9.03 24.40 -2.82
CA ILE A 76 -9.45 24.99 -4.08
C ILE A 76 -10.45 26.09 -3.82
N PRO A 77 -10.08 27.37 -4.01
CA PRO A 77 -11.01 28.47 -3.96
C PRO A 77 -11.96 28.44 -5.16
N ILE A 78 -13.25 28.69 -4.92
CA ILE A 78 -14.30 28.83 -5.93
C ILE A 78 -14.73 30.28 -5.94
N TYR A 79 -14.49 31.00 -7.03
CA TYR A 79 -14.66 32.42 -7.10
C TYR A 79 -15.08 32.89 -8.51
N LYS A 80 -15.65 34.10 -8.61
CA LYS A 80 -15.98 34.76 -9.89
C LYS A 80 -15.09 35.94 -10.22
N GLY A 81 -14.43 36.54 -9.24
CA GLY A 81 -13.59 37.72 -9.43
C GLY A 81 -12.43 37.81 -8.42
N ALA A 82 -11.52 38.76 -8.68
CA ALA A 82 -10.29 38.89 -7.88
C ALA A 82 -10.53 39.23 -6.40
N GLU A 83 -11.60 40.01 -6.11
CA GLU A 83 -11.92 40.37 -4.73
C GLU A 83 -12.39 39.17 -3.91
N GLU A 84 -13.26 38.32 -4.49
CA GLU A 84 -13.68 37.05 -3.85
C GLU A 84 -12.52 36.14 -3.66
N LEU A 85 -11.66 35.99 -4.68
CA LEU A 85 -10.44 35.16 -4.59
C LEU A 85 -9.56 35.62 -3.41
N ALA A 86 -9.32 36.93 -3.29
CA ALA A 86 -8.45 37.44 -2.22
C ALA A 86 -9.01 37.12 -0.82
N LYS A 87 -10.32 37.31 -0.60
CA LYS A 87 -10.97 37.00 0.67
C LYS A 87 -10.93 35.50 1.01
N ILE A 88 -11.26 34.65 0.03
CA ILE A 88 -11.26 33.18 0.21
C ILE A 88 -9.84 32.69 0.43
N THR A 89 -8.86 33.16 -0.35
CA THR A 89 -7.48 32.72 -0.21
C THR A 89 -6.89 33.11 1.14
N ALA A 90 -7.18 34.32 1.64
CA ALA A 90 -6.75 34.74 2.99
C ALA A 90 -7.25 33.74 4.07
N ARG A 91 -8.50 33.31 3.98
CA ARG A 91 -9.05 32.32 4.92
C ARG A 91 -8.43 30.93 4.74
N LEU A 92 -8.23 30.50 3.50
CA LEU A 92 -7.55 29.23 3.21
C LEU A 92 -6.08 29.24 3.67
N ASP A 93 -5.38 30.37 3.59
CA ASP A 93 -4.02 30.53 4.10
C ASP A 93 -3.95 30.34 5.62
N GLU A 94 -4.91 30.87 6.38
CA GLU A 94 -5.00 30.63 7.82
C GLU A 94 -5.17 29.14 8.15
N ILE A 95 -6.09 28.46 7.47
CA ILE A 95 -6.31 27.01 7.65
C ILE A 95 -5.04 26.23 7.23
N ALA A 96 -4.42 26.60 6.11
CA ALA A 96 -3.19 25.98 5.62
C ALA A 96 -2.02 26.16 6.60
N ALA A 97 -1.90 27.33 7.24
CA ALA A 97 -0.89 27.58 8.26
C ALA A 97 -1.09 26.65 9.47
N GLY A 98 -2.33 26.49 9.94
CA GLY A 98 -2.68 25.57 11.02
C GLY A 98 -2.33 24.10 10.68
N LEU A 99 -2.66 23.64 9.48
CA LEU A 99 -2.33 22.28 9.02
C LEU A 99 -0.82 22.06 8.88
N LYS A 100 -0.11 23.03 8.31
CA LYS A 100 1.36 22.97 8.17
C LYS A 100 2.06 22.93 9.55
N ALA A 101 1.55 23.65 10.54
CA ALA A 101 2.05 23.59 11.90
C ALA A 101 1.95 22.19 12.52
N LYS A 102 1.01 21.36 12.06
CA LYS A 102 0.87 19.94 12.41
C LYS A 102 1.67 18.98 11.49
N GLY A 103 2.52 19.53 10.60
CA GLY A 103 3.33 18.72 9.67
C GLY A 103 2.55 18.18 8.48
N ILE A 104 1.34 18.67 8.22
CA ILE A 104 0.50 18.25 7.09
C ILE A 104 0.90 19.02 5.84
N SER A 105 1.16 18.30 4.73
CA SER A 105 1.49 18.91 3.44
C SER A 105 0.24 19.44 2.74
N VAL A 106 0.21 20.76 2.49
CA VAL A 106 -0.94 21.47 1.95
C VAL A 106 -0.58 22.20 0.68
N LYS A 107 -1.45 22.15 -0.33
CA LYS A 107 -1.39 22.97 -1.53
C LYS A 107 -2.69 23.76 -1.72
N ILE A 108 -2.58 25.07 -1.92
CA ILE A 108 -3.69 25.91 -2.38
C ILE A 108 -3.57 26.05 -3.90
N ASP A 109 -4.61 25.70 -4.64
CA ASP A 109 -4.64 25.84 -6.09
C ASP A 109 -5.56 27.00 -6.51
N ALA A 110 -4.99 28.20 -6.55
CA ALA A 110 -5.64 29.43 -6.96
C ALA A 110 -5.47 29.77 -8.46
N ARG A 111 -4.99 28.80 -9.30
CA ARG A 111 -4.86 29.03 -10.75
C ARG A 111 -6.17 29.58 -11.35
N ASP A 112 -6.08 30.61 -12.16
CA ASP A 112 -7.21 31.31 -12.79
C ASP A 112 -7.51 30.83 -14.22
N ASN A 113 -6.52 30.18 -14.85
CA ASN A 113 -6.60 29.69 -16.22
C ASN A 113 -7.28 28.33 -16.38
N VAL A 114 -7.72 27.69 -15.27
CA VAL A 114 -8.43 26.42 -15.27
C VAL A 114 -9.67 26.45 -14.35
N ARG A 115 -10.74 25.81 -14.78
CA ARG A 115 -12.00 25.73 -14.01
C ARG A 115 -11.85 24.83 -12.79
N SER A 116 -12.63 25.09 -11.74
CA SER A 116 -12.64 24.28 -10.50
C SER A 116 -12.86 22.78 -10.74
N GLY A 117 -13.77 22.42 -11.66
CA GLY A 117 -14.04 21.03 -12.02
C GLY A 117 -12.79 20.30 -12.58
N PHE A 118 -12.00 21.00 -13.39
CA PHE A 118 -10.73 20.44 -13.88
C PHE A 118 -9.73 20.19 -12.72
N LYS A 119 -9.60 21.17 -11.81
CA LYS A 119 -8.75 21.02 -10.61
C LYS A 119 -9.20 19.84 -9.77
N PHE A 120 -10.51 19.66 -9.58
CA PHE A 120 -11.07 18.53 -8.84
C PHE A 120 -10.63 17.19 -9.46
N ALA A 121 -10.85 17.02 -10.75
CA ALA A 121 -10.45 15.81 -11.48
C ALA A 121 -8.94 15.60 -11.49
N GLU A 122 -8.14 16.66 -11.62
CA GLU A 122 -6.68 16.59 -11.59
C GLU A 122 -6.16 16.05 -10.24
N TYR A 123 -6.67 16.55 -9.11
CA TYR A 123 -6.23 16.11 -7.79
C TYR A 123 -6.84 14.76 -7.38
N GLU A 124 -8.00 14.41 -7.90
CA GLU A 124 -8.56 13.06 -7.80
C GLU A 124 -7.68 12.04 -8.53
N LEU A 125 -7.29 12.34 -9.79
CA LEU A 125 -6.37 11.52 -10.57
C LEU A 125 -5.01 11.35 -9.87
N LYS A 126 -4.49 12.41 -9.26
CA LYS A 126 -3.24 12.41 -8.50
C LYS A 126 -3.34 11.71 -7.13
N GLY A 127 -4.52 11.32 -6.71
CA GLY A 127 -4.75 10.59 -5.46
C GLY A 127 -4.55 11.41 -4.19
N VAL A 128 -4.75 12.73 -4.24
CA VAL A 128 -4.63 13.57 -3.05
C VAL A 128 -5.68 13.16 -2.01
N PRO A 129 -5.28 12.77 -0.78
CA PRO A 129 -6.19 12.17 0.19
C PRO A 129 -7.41 13.01 0.55
N VAL A 130 -7.22 14.32 0.72
CA VAL A 130 -8.28 15.25 1.10
C VAL A 130 -8.31 16.46 0.17
N ARG A 131 -9.48 16.76 -0.37
CA ARG A 131 -9.75 18.00 -1.09
C ARG A 131 -10.69 18.87 -0.27
N LEU A 132 -10.29 20.12 -0.05
CA LEU A 132 -11.11 21.16 0.53
C LEU A 132 -11.54 22.14 -0.58
N ALA A 133 -12.79 22.54 -0.58
CA ALA A 133 -13.25 23.60 -1.47
C ALA A 133 -14.03 24.66 -0.67
N MET A 134 -13.82 25.92 -1.02
CA MET A 134 -14.46 27.06 -0.38
C MET A 134 -14.91 28.07 -1.42
N GLY A 135 -16.16 28.43 -1.38
CA GLY A 135 -16.74 29.49 -2.18
C GLY A 135 -17.23 30.66 -1.32
N PRO A 136 -17.81 31.74 -1.94
CA PRO A 136 -18.33 32.88 -1.19
C PRO A 136 -19.42 32.52 -0.18
N ARG A 137 -20.27 31.50 -0.50
CA ARG A 137 -21.31 31.02 0.41
C ARG A 137 -20.74 30.31 1.62
N ASP A 138 -19.68 29.50 1.40
CA ASP A 138 -18.98 28.77 2.46
C ASP A 138 -18.28 29.78 3.38
N LEU A 139 -17.62 30.79 2.80
CA LEU A 139 -16.96 31.84 3.58
C LEU A 139 -17.97 32.63 4.45
N ALA A 140 -19.14 32.99 3.89
CA ALA A 140 -20.18 33.73 4.61
C ALA A 140 -20.87 32.88 5.68
N GLY A 141 -20.98 31.56 5.45
CA GLY A 141 -21.61 30.60 6.37
C GLY A 141 -20.66 29.94 7.36
N ASP A 142 -19.38 30.33 7.37
CA ASP A 142 -18.30 29.68 8.17
C ASP A 142 -18.23 28.16 7.95
N THR A 143 -18.43 27.71 6.69
CA THR A 143 -18.38 26.32 6.30
C THR A 143 -17.28 26.04 5.27
N ILE A 144 -16.97 24.77 5.06
CA ILE A 144 -16.04 24.30 4.04
C ILE A 144 -16.45 22.92 3.54
N GLU A 145 -16.33 22.69 2.23
CA GLU A 145 -16.54 21.37 1.65
C GLU A 145 -15.30 20.48 1.80
N ILE A 146 -15.48 19.26 2.29
CA ILE A 146 -14.46 18.22 2.37
C ILE A 146 -14.84 17.08 1.43
N VAL A 147 -13.88 16.58 0.66
CA VAL A 147 -14.01 15.33 -0.11
C VAL A 147 -12.83 14.42 0.20
N ARG A 148 -13.15 13.17 0.54
CA ARG A 148 -12.16 12.10 0.74
C ARG A 148 -11.88 11.40 -0.59
N ARG A 149 -10.62 11.12 -0.89
CA ARG A 149 -10.25 10.39 -2.11
C ARG A 149 -10.56 8.90 -2.05
N ASP A 150 -10.39 8.28 -0.89
CA ASP A 150 -10.51 6.82 -0.70
C ASP A 150 -11.95 6.29 -0.81
N THR A 151 -12.95 7.10 -0.46
CA THR A 151 -14.37 6.72 -0.46
C THR A 151 -15.21 7.58 -1.38
N LEU A 152 -14.67 8.70 -1.88
CA LEU A 152 -15.36 9.76 -2.60
C LEU A 152 -16.48 10.44 -1.78
N ALA A 153 -16.52 10.19 -0.48
CA ALA A 153 -17.48 10.82 0.41
C ALA A 153 -17.24 12.33 0.47
N LYS A 154 -18.36 13.07 0.41
CA LYS A 154 -18.41 14.52 0.40
C LYS A 154 -19.26 15.02 1.56
N GLU A 155 -18.76 16.02 2.27
CA GLU A 155 -19.49 16.68 3.35
C GLU A 155 -19.19 18.17 3.38
N THR A 156 -20.12 18.96 3.94
CA THR A 156 -19.92 20.38 4.26
C THR A 156 -19.95 20.53 5.78
N VAL A 157 -18.91 21.13 6.33
CA VAL A 157 -18.71 21.21 7.78
C VAL A 157 -18.36 22.64 8.21
N SER A 158 -18.51 22.96 9.50
CA SER A 158 -18.00 24.21 10.06
C SER A 158 -16.48 24.32 9.91
N GLN A 159 -15.98 25.53 9.71
CA GLN A 159 -14.55 25.82 9.74
C GLN A 159 -13.99 25.82 11.16
N GLU A 160 -14.81 25.88 12.19
CA GLU A 160 -14.39 25.75 13.58
C GLU A 160 -13.78 24.38 13.82
N GLY A 161 -12.56 24.32 14.37
CA GLY A 161 -11.84 23.05 14.62
C GLY A 161 -11.43 22.28 13.37
N ILE A 162 -11.49 22.90 12.16
CA ILE A 162 -11.21 22.22 10.90
C ILE A 162 -9.82 21.59 10.84
N VAL A 163 -8.81 22.22 11.44
CA VAL A 163 -7.43 21.71 11.47
C VAL A 163 -7.35 20.36 12.19
N ASP A 164 -7.95 20.25 13.37
CA ASP A 164 -7.99 19.01 14.15
C ASP A 164 -8.82 17.93 13.46
N ARG A 165 -9.94 18.35 12.82
CA ARG A 165 -10.78 17.45 12.03
C ARG A 165 -10.00 16.83 10.88
N ILE A 166 -9.25 17.62 10.12
CA ILE A 166 -8.45 17.13 8.97
C ILE A 166 -7.31 16.23 9.43
N GLU A 167 -6.62 16.57 10.53
CA GLU A 167 -5.59 15.71 11.11
C GLU A 167 -6.14 14.31 11.41
N LYS A 168 -7.27 14.24 12.13
CA LYS A 168 -7.95 13.00 12.44
C LYS A 168 -8.42 12.27 11.17
N LEU A 169 -8.99 13.01 10.20
CA LEU A 169 -9.47 12.45 8.94
C LEU A 169 -8.35 11.77 8.14
N LEU A 170 -7.13 12.34 8.14
CA LEU A 170 -5.98 11.72 7.48
C LEU A 170 -5.58 10.40 8.15
N VAL A 171 -5.67 10.29 9.47
CA VAL A 171 -5.47 9.03 10.20
C VAL A 171 -6.56 8.02 9.81
N ASP A 172 -7.82 8.44 9.83
CA ASP A 172 -8.96 7.57 9.46
C ASP A 172 -8.85 7.06 8.00
N ILE A 173 -8.35 7.89 7.07
CA ILE A 173 -8.08 7.49 5.69
C ILE A 173 -6.95 6.46 5.63
N GLN A 174 -5.84 6.70 6.34
CA GLN A 174 -4.71 5.78 6.40
C GLN A 174 -5.14 4.39 6.88
N ASP A 175 -5.87 4.35 7.99
CA ASP A 175 -6.36 3.12 8.60
C ASP A 175 -7.45 2.45 7.73
N GLY A 176 -8.31 3.23 7.10
CA GLY A 176 -9.33 2.75 6.18
C GLY A 176 -8.73 2.03 4.97
N ILE A 177 -7.71 2.61 4.34
CA ILE A 177 -7.00 2.01 3.20
C ILE A 177 -6.29 0.71 3.64
N TYR A 178 -5.62 0.73 4.80
CA TYR A 178 -4.95 -0.45 5.35
C TYR A 178 -5.95 -1.58 5.63
N ASN A 179 -7.03 -1.29 6.36
CA ASN A 179 -8.03 -2.28 6.74
C ASN A 179 -8.76 -2.87 5.52
N LYS A 180 -9.04 -2.07 4.50
CA LYS A 180 -9.59 -2.53 3.22
C LYS A 180 -8.66 -3.55 2.56
N ALA A 181 -7.36 -3.25 2.48
CA ALA A 181 -6.38 -4.15 1.89
C ALA A 181 -6.17 -5.41 2.73
N LEU A 182 -6.13 -5.30 4.06
CA LEU A 182 -6.05 -6.42 4.99
C LEU A 182 -7.23 -7.38 4.83
N LYS A 183 -8.44 -6.86 4.87
CA LYS A 183 -9.66 -7.63 4.68
C LYS A 183 -9.66 -8.35 3.33
N PHE A 184 -9.30 -7.67 2.26
CA PHE A 184 -9.19 -8.27 0.93
C PHE A 184 -8.17 -9.42 0.91
N ARG A 185 -7.00 -9.26 1.54
CA ARG A 185 -6.00 -10.33 1.65
C ARG A 185 -6.56 -11.54 2.40
N GLU A 186 -7.27 -11.32 3.50
CA GLU A 186 -7.89 -12.39 4.30
C GLU A 186 -8.96 -13.14 3.50
N GLU A 187 -9.84 -12.41 2.83
CA GLU A 187 -10.89 -12.98 1.96
C GLU A 187 -10.29 -13.77 0.78
N MET A 188 -9.15 -13.33 0.25
CA MET A 188 -8.45 -13.99 -0.85
C MET A 188 -7.48 -15.09 -0.38
N THR A 189 -7.41 -15.40 0.90
CA THR A 189 -6.60 -16.50 1.44
C THR A 189 -7.49 -17.72 1.70
N THR A 190 -7.16 -18.85 1.08
CA THR A 190 -7.94 -20.10 1.21
C THR A 190 -7.04 -21.22 1.75
N ARG A 191 -7.55 -22.01 2.71
CA ARG A 191 -6.88 -23.24 3.18
C ARG A 191 -7.39 -24.41 2.36
N VAL A 192 -6.47 -25.27 1.92
CA VAL A 192 -6.81 -26.49 1.17
C VAL A 192 -6.00 -27.69 1.67
N ASP A 193 -6.55 -28.88 1.53
CA ASP A 193 -5.94 -30.13 2.00
C ASP A 193 -5.62 -31.11 0.87
N THR A 194 -6.11 -30.84 -0.35
CA THR A 194 -5.89 -31.70 -1.52
C THR A 194 -5.37 -30.90 -2.72
N TYR A 195 -4.66 -31.60 -3.61
CA TYR A 195 -4.11 -30.95 -4.81
C TYR A 195 -5.22 -30.57 -5.83
N ASP A 196 -6.28 -31.34 -5.89
CA ASP A 196 -7.42 -31.02 -6.78
C ASP A 196 -8.15 -29.76 -6.30
N GLU A 197 -8.35 -29.61 -4.99
CA GLU A 197 -8.90 -28.39 -4.43
C GLU A 197 -7.95 -27.19 -4.63
N PHE A 198 -6.63 -27.40 -4.50
CA PHE A 198 -5.61 -26.38 -4.76
C PHE A 198 -5.74 -25.84 -6.19
N LYS A 199 -5.82 -26.73 -7.21
CA LYS A 199 -6.00 -26.34 -8.61
C LYS A 199 -7.32 -25.60 -8.83
N ARG A 200 -8.41 -26.14 -8.31
CA ARG A 200 -9.73 -25.52 -8.41
C ARG A 200 -9.77 -24.11 -7.85
N VAL A 201 -9.25 -23.90 -6.63
CA VAL A 201 -9.20 -22.56 -6.01
C VAL A 201 -8.35 -21.59 -6.80
N LEU A 202 -7.19 -22.04 -7.34
CA LEU A 202 -6.34 -21.19 -8.18
C LEU A 202 -7.02 -20.73 -9.45
N ASP A 203 -7.87 -21.57 -10.06
CA ASP A 203 -8.50 -21.27 -11.34
C ASP A 203 -9.80 -20.49 -11.18
N GLU A 204 -10.59 -20.78 -10.14
CA GLU A 204 -11.89 -20.14 -9.92
C GLU A 204 -11.78 -18.82 -9.14
N LYS A 205 -10.93 -18.78 -8.10
CA LYS A 205 -10.83 -17.66 -7.18
C LYS A 205 -9.48 -16.91 -7.28
N GLY A 206 -8.39 -17.64 -7.49
CA GLY A 206 -7.04 -17.12 -7.37
C GLY A 206 -6.66 -16.80 -5.91
N GLY A 207 -5.82 -15.79 -5.73
CA GLY A 207 -5.40 -15.33 -4.39
C GLY A 207 -4.28 -16.16 -3.79
N PHE A 208 -4.30 -16.27 -2.46
CA PHE A 208 -3.33 -17.01 -1.67
C PHE A 208 -3.90 -18.34 -1.20
N ILE A 209 -3.09 -19.38 -1.24
CA ILE A 209 -3.47 -20.71 -0.78
C ILE A 209 -2.52 -21.19 0.30
N LEU A 210 -3.07 -21.56 1.46
CA LEU A 210 -2.36 -22.23 2.55
C LEU A 210 -2.51 -23.74 2.39
N ALA A 211 -1.42 -24.43 2.10
CA ALA A 211 -1.38 -25.87 1.90
C ALA A 211 -0.14 -26.49 2.52
N HIS A 212 -0.23 -27.77 2.90
CA HIS A 212 0.89 -28.54 3.42
C HIS A 212 1.90 -28.87 2.31
N TRP A 213 3.18 -28.73 2.63
CA TRP A 213 4.32 -28.99 1.75
C TRP A 213 5.39 -29.79 2.49
N ASP A 214 6.04 -30.73 1.81
CA ASP A 214 7.03 -31.64 2.39
C ASP A 214 8.47 -31.07 2.48
N GLY A 215 8.65 -29.82 2.05
CA GLY A 215 9.96 -29.15 2.11
C GLY A 215 10.91 -29.50 0.95
N THR A 216 10.45 -30.23 -0.07
CA THR A 216 11.32 -30.67 -1.17
C THR A 216 11.19 -29.78 -2.41
N PRO A 217 12.32 -29.48 -3.10
CA PRO A 217 12.29 -28.71 -4.36
C PRO A 217 11.48 -29.40 -5.47
N GLU A 218 11.45 -30.73 -5.49
CA GLU A 218 10.78 -31.53 -6.53
C GLU A 218 9.27 -31.28 -6.51
N THR A 219 8.65 -31.26 -5.32
CA THR A 219 7.21 -30.99 -5.19
C THR A 219 6.86 -29.53 -5.47
N GLU A 220 7.74 -28.58 -5.11
CA GLU A 220 7.57 -27.17 -5.47
C GLU A 220 7.62 -26.96 -6.99
N GLU A 221 8.62 -27.55 -7.68
CA GLU A 221 8.76 -27.41 -9.11
C GLU A 221 7.61 -28.05 -9.86
N GLN A 222 7.07 -29.19 -9.38
CA GLN A 222 5.88 -29.81 -9.95
C GLN A 222 4.67 -28.87 -9.86
N ILE A 223 4.40 -28.30 -8.67
CA ILE A 223 3.28 -27.34 -8.50
C ILE A 223 3.44 -26.15 -9.46
N LYS A 224 4.65 -25.60 -9.54
CA LYS A 224 4.97 -24.46 -10.41
C LYS A 224 4.78 -24.80 -11.89
N ALA A 225 5.24 -25.96 -12.34
CA ALA A 225 5.10 -26.39 -13.72
C ALA A 225 3.63 -26.53 -14.13
N GLU A 226 2.82 -27.17 -13.28
CA GLU A 226 1.41 -27.46 -13.57
C GLU A 226 0.48 -26.25 -13.39
N THR A 227 0.75 -25.35 -12.40
CA THR A 227 -0.23 -24.35 -11.97
C THR A 227 0.25 -22.89 -12.09
N LYS A 228 1.54 -22.68 -12.31
CA LYS A 228 2.22 -21.37 -12.24
C LYS A 228 2.22 -20.74 -10.85
N ALA A 229 1.71 -21.43 -9.83
CA ALA A 229 1.83 -20.99 -8.44
C ALA A 229 3.19 -21.41 -7.86
N THR A 230 3.73 -20.58 -6.99
CA THR A 230 4.98 -20.87 -6.28
C THR A 230 4.81 -20.54 -4.80
N ILE A 231 5.65 -21.08 -3.95
CA ILE A 231 5.68 -20.74 -2.53
C ILE A 231 6.09 -19.27 -2.38
N ARG A 232 5.29 -18.48 -1.64
CA ARG A 232 5.57 -17.05 -1.37
C ARG A 232 6.31 -16.86 -0.06
N CYS A 233 5.90 -17.59 0.96
CA CYS A 233 6.58 -17.61 2.24
C CYS A 233 6.18 -18.84 3.06
N ILE A 234 6.99 -19.12 4.07
CA ILE A 234 6.64 -19.92 5.24
C ILE A 234 6.30 -18.90 6.31
N PRO A 235 5.02 -18.71 6.71
CA PRO A 235 4.67 -17.71 7.71
C PRO A 235 5.40 -17.96 9.03
N VAL A 236 6.03 -16.93 9.59
CA VAL A 236 6.87 -17.06 10.80
C VAL A 236 6.02 -17.41 12.03
N ASP A 237 4.82 -16.88 12.07
CA ASP A 237 3.82 -17.04 13.14
C ASP A 237 2.81 -18.17 12.87
N ALA A 238 3.01 -18.95 11.78
CA ALA A 238 2.12 -20.06 11.49
C ALA A 238 2.22 -21.12 12.60
N PRO A 239 1.08 -21.57 13.16
CA PRO A 239 1.07 -22.63 14.14
C PRO A 239 1.64 -23.93 13.54
N GLU A 240 2.27 -24.75 14.38
CA GLU A 240 2.55 -26.12 14.00
C GLU A 240 1.23 -26.87 13.83
N GLU A 241 1.11 -27.55 12.71
CA GLU A 241 -0.09 -28.30 12.33
C GLU A 241 0.34 -29.57 11.61
N ASP A 242 -0.01 -30.72 12.16
CA ASP A 242 0.24 -32.00 11.51
C ASP A 242 -0.65 -32.15 10.27
N GLY A 243 -0.06 -32.52 9.16
CA GLY A 243 -0.73 -32.74 7.91
C GLY A 243 0.13 -33.49 6.91
N VAL A 244 -0.33 -33.54 5.66
CA VAL A 244 0.38 -34.21 4.58
C VAL A 244 0.54 -33.29 3.39
N CYS A 245 1.70 -33.37 2.75
CA CYS A 245 1.96 -32.63 1.50
C CYS A 245 0.90 -32.96 0.44
N ILE A 246 0.31 -31.92 -0.14
CA ILE A 246 -0.78 -32.06 -1.13
C ILE A 246 -0.36 -32.77 -2.43
N ILE A 247 0.95 -32.92 -2.69
CA ILE A 247 1.52 -33.63 -3.84
C ILE A 247 1.99 -35.01 -3.44
N SER A 248 2.96 -35.09 -2.51
CA SER A 248 3.65 -36.34 -2.20
C SER A 248 2.95 -37.22 -1.16
N GLY A 249 1.99 -36.69 -0.40
CA GLY A 249 1.38 -37.36 0.73
C GLY A 249 2.32 -37.56 1.93
N LYS A 250 3.55 -37.08 1.88
CA LYS A 250 4.50 -37.16 3.00
C LYS A 250 4.09 -36.25 4.16
N PRO A 251 4.46 -36.60 5.41
CA PRO A 251 4.16 -35.75 6.56
C PRO A 251 4.69 -34.34 6.44
N SER A 252 3.91 -33.36 6.89
CA SER A 252 4.26 -31.95 6.95
C SER A 252 3.81 -31.38 8.30
N LYS A 253 4.60 -30.47 8.86
CA LYS A 253 4.38 -29.87 10.19
C LYS A 253 3.75 -28.48 10.12
N ARG A 254 3.58 -27.93 8.93
CA ARG A 254 3.01 -26.60 8.75
C ARG A 254 2.54 -26.37 7.32
N ARG A 255 1.62 -25.44 7.17
CA ARG A 255 1.23 -24.95 5.85
C ARG A 255 2.19 -23.86 5.39
N VAL A 256 2.39 -23.78 4.09
CA VAL A 256 3.09 -22.69 3.43
C VAL A 256 2.13 -21.92 2.52
N LEU A 257 2.49 -20.70 2.18
CA LEU A 257 1.64 -19.82 1.39
C LEU A 257 2.04 -19.90 -0.10
N PHE A 258 1.10 -20.32 -0.92
CA PHE A 258 1.24 -20.35 -2.38
C PHE A 258 0.45 -19.23 -3.04
N ALA A 259 0.94 -18.71 -4.15
CA ALA A 259 0.17 -17.85 -5.05
C ALA A 259 0.81 -17.77 -6.43
N ARG A 260 0.01 -17.41 -7.44
CA ARG A 260 0.53 -16.92 -8.72
C ARG A 260 1.13 -15.52 -8.51
N SER A 261 2.26 -15.24 -9.13
CA SER A 261 2.92 -13.93 -9.06
C SER A 261 2.66 -13.09 -10.30
N TYR A 262 2.83 -11.80 -10.09
CA TYR A 262 2.86 -10.82 -11.17
C TYR A 262 4.16 -10.94 -11.97
#